data_6f2c721478a570f4eb2785a25481d713
#
_entry.id   6f2c721478a570f4eb2785a25481d713
#
_cell.length_a   1.000
_cell.length_b   1.000
_cell.length_c   1.000
_cell.angle_alpha   90.00
_cell.angle_beta   90.00
_cell.angle_gamma   90.00
#
_symmetry.space_group_name_H-M   'P 1'
#
loop_
_entity.id
_entity.type
_entity.pdbx_description
1 polymer ?
#
loop_
_entity_poly.entity_id
_entity_poly.type
_entity_poly.pdbx_seq_one_letter_code
_entity_poly.pdbx_strand_id
1 'polypeptide(L)'
;MTLGIVKRTEEEFQQWLMTEPGFVTALMAYDDEPIVLEAYQREFLTNRSRFRWVNKSRQVGFSFLFALEALARCHLRSKHTAVFVSYNMDDAKEKVLTARQLHEELPLAYQKRLVVDSKTELAFESNGATKRLSRILSHPSKAPRGKKGDVYLDELAHYVNDREVYRGSTALILRSNGQLTGCSTPLGRRGIFWEIANEELRKYPHHTRQHVPWWLCRFFTTDVKAASQLALDLPTEERVERFGRPTLIEQFDSLPIEDFQQEFEGKFVDETYSFFPYELILPCTNDELVLYDEPTSVRAPEGRIVAGFDVGRTRDRSELAVFEEIEGRFTARMLRSFEGTPFAEQEAELRRLLGTLPVARLSIDRSGIGMNLAENLSRDFPQVVGENFTNESKERWATDFKILLQRRDVTLPRDRELVGQVHAIKRRVLPSGKVSFDAERNARGHADKFWAVALACQKERHAQGPRTGEIGVRVLG
;
A
#
# COMPACT_ATOMS: atom_id res chain seq x y z
N MET A 1 25.31 7.43 -20.81
CA MET A 1 25.75 8.79 -20.40
C MET A 1 26.89 8.62 -19.41
N THR A 2 28.08 9.06 -19.78
CA THR A 2 29.31 8.92 -19.03
C THR A 2 29.19 9.72 -17.73
N LEU A 3 29.12 9.03 -16.60
CA LEU A 3 29.30 9.66 -15.28
C LEU A 3 30.63 10.38 -15.33
N GLY A 4 30.60 11.72 -15.22
CA GLY A 4 31.80 12.53 -15.12
C GLY A 4 32.66 12.03 -13.96
N ILE A 5 33.71 11.31 -14.27
CA ILE A 5 34.73 10.92 -13.30
C ILE A 5 35.39 12.23 -12.86
N VAL A 6 34.95 12.75 -11.72
CA VAL A 6 35.72 13.79 -11.01
C VAL A 6 37.03 13.11 -10.64
N LYS A 7 38.14 13.47 -11.32
CA LYS A 7 39.47 12.99 -10.98
C LYS A 7 39.81 13.56 -9.57
N ARG A 8 39.67 12.70 -8.57
CA ARG A 8 40.10 12.98 -7.20
C ARG A 8 41.60 12.70 -7.09
N THR A 9 42.30 13.45 -6.29
CA THR A 9 43.64 13.07 -5.84
C THR A 9 43.55 11.84 -4.95
N GLU A 10 44.63 11.10 -4.75
CA GLU A 10 44.66 9.93 -3.86
C GLU A 10 44.18 10.31 -2.45
N GLU A 11 44.58 11.45 -1.92
CA GLU A 11 44.19 11.96 -0.61
C GLU A 11 42.67 12.26 -0.55
N GLU A 12 42.13 12.93 -1.56
CA GLU A 12 40.69 13.19 -1.68
C GLU A 12 39.87 11.90 -1.82
N PHE A 13 40.40 10.88 -2.50
CA PHE A 13 39.77 9.59 -2.60
C PHE A 13 39.74 8.87 -1.25
N GLN A 14 40.86 8.87 -0.51
CA GLN A 14 40.92 8.28 0.82
C GLN A 14 40.00 8.99 1.81
N GLN A 15 39.95 10.33 1.79
CA GLN A 15 39.01 11.09 2.62
C GLN A 15 37.54 10.78 2.27
N TRP A 16 37.22 10.67 0.98
CA TRP A 16 35.88 10.30 0.53
C TRP A 16 35.51 8.88 0.92
N LEU A 17 36.42 7.94 0.82
CA LEU A 17 36.21 6.54 1.24
C LEU A 17 35.87 6.44 2.72
N MET A 18 36.33 7.35 3.55
CA MET A 18 36.01 7.42 4.98
C MET A 18 34.64 8.05 5.28
N THR A 19 33.85 8.38 4.28
CA THR A 19 32.45 8.81 4.41
C THR A 19 31.51 7.63 4.16
N GLU A 20 30.28 7.65 4.73
CA GLU A 20 29.29 6.59 4.47
C GLU A 20 28.95 6.47 2.96
N PRO A 21 28.67 7.55 2.19
CA PRO A 21 28.45 7.42 0.74
C PRO A 21 29.68 6.88 0.00
N GLY A 22 30.87 7.28 0.39
CA GLY A 22 32.12 6.81 -0.23
C GLY A 22 32.35 5.33 0.03
N PHE A 23 32.22 4.89 1.27
CA PHE A 23 32.37 3.50 1.67
C PHE A 23 31.34 2.60 0.94
N VAL A 24 30.07 3.00 0.92
CA VAL A 24 29.00 2.26 0.24
C VAL A 24 29.27 2.15 -1.25
N THR A 25 29.58 3.26 -1.93
CA THR A 25 29.73 3.27 -3.39
C THR A 25 31.02 2.58 -3.87
N ALA A 26 32.10 2.64 -3.07
CA ALA A 26 33.39 2.08 -3.48
C ALA A 26 33.60 0.63 -3.10
N LEU A 27 32.97 0.15 -2.01
CA LEU A 27 33.30 -1.14 -1.41
C LEU A 27 32.13 -2.09 -1.26
N MET A 28 30.88 -1.61 -1.29
CA MET A 28 29.74 -2.49 -1.13
C MET A 28 29.18 -2.96 -2.47
N ALA A 29 28.82 -4.23 -2.47
CA ALA A 29 28.04 -4.87 -3.52
C ALA A 29 26.83 -5.59 -2.89
N TYR A 30 25.89 -5.99 -3.69
CA TYR A 30 24.75 -6.84 -3.31
C TYR A 30 24.37 -7.72 -4.50
N ASP A 31 24.34 -9.04 -4.29
CA ASP A 31 24.22 -10.04 -5.35
C ASP A 31 25.26 -9.83 -6.47
N ASP A 32 26.52 -9.62 -6.06
CA ASP A 32 27.69 -9.35 -6.93
C ASP A 32 27.61 -8.04 -7.75
N GLU A 33 26.57 -7.22 -7.54
CA GLU A 33 26.40 -5.95 -8.26
C GLU A 33 26.81 -4.75 -7.40
N PRO A 34 27.64 -3.81 -7.91
CA PRO A 34 28.05 -2.63 -7.18
C PRO A 34 26.86 -1.73 -6.79
N ILE A 35 26.89 -1.19 -5.56
CA ILE A 35 25.84 -0.30 -5.08
C ILE A 35 25.89 1.06 -5.79
N VAL A 36 24.80 1.39 -6.48
CA VAL A 36 24.63 2.70 -7.13
C VAL A 36 23.57 3.49 -6.39
N LEU A 37 24.01 4.50 -5.63
CA LEU A 37 23.12 5.34 -4.84
C LEU A 37 22.33 6.34 -5.69
N GLU A 38 21.05 6.49 -5.40
CA GLU A 38 20.20 7.59 -5.87
C GLU A 38 20.56 8.90 -5.17
N ALA A 39 20.13 10.04 -5.72
CA ALA A 39 20.41 11.35 -5.14
C ALA A 39 19.86 11.47 -3.71
N TYR A 40 18.61 11.07 -3.46
CA TYR A 40 18.00 11.11 -2.14
C TYR A 40 18.68 10.15 -1.13
N GLN A 41 19.25 9.03 -1.59
CA GLN A 41 19.99 8.11 -0.73
C GLN A 41 21.33 8.72 -0.30
N ARG A 42 22.03 9.40 -1.20
CA ARG A 42 23.26 10.15 -0.87
C ARG A 42 22.97 11.28 0.11
N GLU A 43 21.90 12.04 -0.11
CA GLU A 43 21.44 13.08 0.81
C GLU A 43 21.18 12.50 2.20
N PHE A 44 20.46 11.39 2.29
CA PHE A 44 20.21 10.71 3.55
C PHE A 44 21.49 10.28 4.26
N LEU A 45 22.45 9.65 3.57
CA LEU A 45 23.71 9.20 4.13
C LEU A 45 24.61 10.34 4.59
N THR A 46 24.48 11.54 4.01
CA THR A 46 25.22 12.74 4.43
C THR A 46 24.54 13.51 5.54
N ASN A 47 23.28 13.25 5.83
CA ASN A 47 22.51 13.95 6.86
C ASN A 47 23.00 13.58 8.27
N ARG A 48 23.58 14.56 9.00
CA ARG A 48 24.13 14.41 10.36
C ARG A 48 23.17 14.88 11.46
N SER A 49 21.96 15.27 11.11
CA SER A 49 20.95 15.70 12.09
C SER A 49 20.65 14.59 13.08
N ARG A 50 20.51 14.96 14.35
CA ARG A 50 20.21 14.01 15.43
C ARG A 50 18.87 13.33 15.25
N PHE A 51 17.90 14.06 14.71
CA PHE A 51 16.54 13.59 14.42
C PHE A 51 16.29 13.71 12.92
N ARG A 52 16.07 12.58 12.28
CA ARG A 52 15.76 12.49 10.85
C ARG A 52 14.35 11.95 10.67
N TRP A 53 13.58 12.58 9.83
CA TRP A 53 12.25 12.12 9.46
C TRP A 53 12.18 12.01 7.94
N VAL A 54 11.70 10.85 7.45
CA VAL A 54 11.65 10.53 6.03
C VAL A 54 10.25 10.07 5.66
N ASN A 55 9.57 10.89 4.88
CA ASN A 55 8.34 10.53 4.21
C ASN A 55 8.68 10.00 2.81
N LYS A 56 8.38 8.76 2.57
CA LYS A 56 8.83 8.07 1.37
C LYS A 56 7.70 7.45 0.59
N SER A 57 7.91 7.26 -0.72
CA SER A 57 7.18 6.31 -1.53
C SER A 57 7.44 4.87 -1.07
N ARG A 58 6.51 4.01 -1.35
CA ARG A 58 6.71 2.57 -1.25
C ARG A 58 7.84 2.10 -2.17
N GLN A 59 8.60 1.07 -1.76
CA GLN A 59 9.64 0.39 -2.54
C GLN A 59 10.80 1.28 -3.09
N VAL A 60 11.10 2.38 -2.44
CA VAL A 60 12.26 3.25 -2.80
C VAL A 60 13.55 2.89 -2.05
N GLY A 61 13.62 1.70 -1.46
CA GLY A 61 14.86 1.11 -0.94
C GLY A 61 15.36 1.65 0.40
N PHE A 62 14.53 2.29 1.25
CA PHE A 62 15.01 2.82 2.55
C PHE A 62 15.37 1.73 3.55
N SER A 63 14.67 0.61 3.61
CA SER A 63 15.03 -0.51 4.49
C SER A 63 16.43 -1.04 4.16
N PHE A 64 16.75 -1.16 2.86
CA PHE A 64 18.08 -1.51 2.37
C PHE A 64 19.12 -0.43 2.70
N LEU A 65 18.77 0.86 2.51
CA LEU A 65 19.64 1.98 2.82
C LEU A 65 20.02 2.04 4.32
N PHE A 66 19.13 1.64 5.22
CA PHE A 66 19.42 1.53 6.64
C PHE A 66 20.48 0.46 6.93
N ALA A 67 20.41 -0.68 6.25
CA ALA A 67 21.43 -1.72 6.36
C ALA A 67 22.79 -1.23 5.83
N LEU A 68 22.81 -0.54 4.69
CA LEU A 68 24.02 0.09 4.13
C LEU A 68 24.65 1.09 5.11
N GLU A 69 23.85 2.02 5.64
CA GLU A 69 24.37 3.03 6.59
C GLU A 69 24.88 2.40 7.88
N ALA A 70 24.12 1.46 8.45
CA ALA A 70 24.50 0.79 9.69
C ALA A 70 25.82 0.00 9.53
N LEU A 71 25.96 -0.74 8.43
CA LEU A 71 27.18 -1.50 8.14
C LEU A 71 28.37 -0.57 7.89
N ALA A 72 28.21 0.46 7.05
CA ALA A 72 29.25 1.45 6.79
C ALA A 72 29.75 2.09 8.10
N ARG A 73 28.85 2.51 8.98
CA ARG A 73 29.20 3.08 10.28
C ARG A 73 29.90 2.10 11.21
N CYS A 74 29.48 0.83 11.18
CA CYS A 74 30.17 -0.23 11.95
C CYS A 74 31.61 -0.46 11.48
N HIS A 75 31.90 -0.21 10.19
CA HIS A 75 33.25 -0.35 9.63
C HIS A 75 34.08 0.93 9.75
N LEU A 76 33.51 2.07 9.53
CA LEU A 76 34.20 3.37 9.60
C LEU A 76 34.52 3.82 11.02
N ARG A 77 33.74 3.38 12.03
CA ARG A 77 33.91 3.79 13.42
C ARG A 77 34.50 2.67 14.27
N SER A 78 35.26 3.04 15.29
CA SER A 78 35.86 2.07 16.23
C SER A 78 34.82 1.40 17.13
N LYS A 79 33.67 2.08 17.36
CA LYS A 79 32.54 1.55 18.12
C LYS A 79 31.28 2.21 17.64
N HIS A 80 30.33 1.42 17.15
CA HIS A 80 29.01 1.88 16.71
C HIS A 80 27.95 0.87 17.07
N THR A 81 26.74 1.31 17.32
CA THR A 81 25.58 0.44 17.49
C THR A 81 24.42 1.01 16.68
N ALA A 82 23.83 0.18 15.84
CA ALA A 82 22.59 0.45 15.10
C ALA A 82 21.48 -0.48 15.61
N VAL A 83 20.29 0.08 15.84
CA VAL A 83 19.13 -0.67 16.32
C VAL A 83 18.01 -0.48 15.29
N PHE A 84 17.63 -1.56 14.61
CA PHE A 84 16.50 -1.57 13.71
C PHE A 84 15.23 -1.93 14.48
N VAL A 85 14.25 -1.04 14.44
CA VAL A 85 12.90 -1.27 14.92
C VAL A 85 11.99 -1.27 13.70
N SER A 86 11.18 -2.32 13.53
CA SER A 86 10.27 -2.47 12.39
C SER A 86 8.88 -2.85 12.89
N TYR A 87 7.91 -2.79 12.00
CA TYR A 87 6.51 -3.13 12.29
C TYR A 87 6.38 -4.49 13.00
N ASN A 88 7.13 -5.49 12.53
CA ASN A 88 7.25 -6.79 13.18
C ASN A 88 8.71 -7.21 13.32
N MET A 89 8.95 -8.34 14.01
CA MET A 89 10.30 -8.86 14.26
C MET A 89 10.95 -9.42 13.01
N ASP A 90 10.19 -9.96 12.08
CA ASP A 90 10.74 -10.58 10.88
C ASP A 90 11.27 -9.52 9.93
N ASP A 91 10.56 -8.40 9.73
CA ASP A 91 11.06 -7.24 8.98
C ASP A 91 12.34 -6.65 9.63
N ALA A 92 12.45 -6.69 10.95
CA ALA A 92 13.66 -6.24 11.64
C ALA A 92 14.84 -7.20 11.44
N LYS A 93 14.59 -8.52 11.39
CA LYS A 93 15.60 -9.53 11.09
C LYS A 93 16.10 -9.43 9.65
N GLU A 94 15.22 -9.15 8.67
CA GLU A 94 15.61 -8.99 7.27
C GLU A 94 16.71 -7.93 7.07
N LYS A 95 16.62 -6.82 7.82
CA LYS A 95 17.68 -5.78 7.76
C LYS A 95 19.02 -6.27 8.32
N VAL A 96 18.99 -7.16 9.32
CA VAL A 96 20.22 -7.78 9.86
C VAL A 96 20.79 -8.79 8.86
N LEU A 97 19.93 -9.56 8.19
CA LEU A 97 20.35 -10.51 7.13
C LEU A 97 20.94 -9.76 5.94
N THR A 98 20.30 -8.67 5.49
CA THR A 98 20.82 -7.81 4.44
C THR A 98 22.20 -7.23 4.82
N ALA A 99 22.37 -6.76 6.06
CA ALA A 99 23.65 -6.25 6.52
C ALA A 99 24.73 -7.33 6.57
N ARG A 100 24.35 -8.60 6.85
CA ARG A 100 25.25 -9.75 6.80
C ARG A 100 25.71 -10.01 5.36
N GLN A 101 24.81 -10.13 4.41
CA GLN A 101 25.15 -10.35 3.00
C GLN A 101 26.06 -9.25 2.49
N LEU A 102 25.72 -7.97 2.73
CA LEU A 102 26.59 -6.84 2.39
C LEU A 102 27.99 -6.92 3.02
N HIS A 103 28.11 -7.47 4.24
CA HIS A 103 29.40 -7.68 4.89
C HIS A 103 30.21 -8.80 4.23
N GLU A 104 29.56 -9.89 3.85
CA GLU A 104 30.18 -11.04 3.19
C GLU A 104 30.72 -10.68 1.80
N GLU A 105 30.07 -9.75 1.11
CA GLU A 105 30.46 -9.25 -0.21
C GLU A 105 31.49 -8.11 -0.16
N LEU A 106 31.86 -7.61 1.03
CA LEU A 106 32.97 -6.64 1.13
C LEU A 106 34.30 -7.28 0.70
N PRO A 107 35.22 -6.50 0.06
CA PRO A 107 36.58 -6.98 -0.17
C PRO A 107 37.24 -7.42 1.15
N LEU A 108 37.92 -8.55 1.15
CA LEU A 108 38.48 -9.18 2.36
C LEU A 108 39.32 -8.22 3.22
N ALA A 109 40.04 -7.30 2.59
CA ALA A 109 40.87 -6.30 3.31
C ALA A 109 40.03 -5.35 4.17
N TYR A 110 38.75 -5.19 3.89
CA TYR A 110 37.83 -4.30 4.58
C TYR A 110 36.86 -5.04 5.49
N GLN A 111 36.80 -6.37 5.43
CA GLN A 111 35.94 -7.17 6.32
C GLN A 111 36.49 -7.13 7.75
N LYS A 112 35.65 -6.70 8.69
CA LYS A 112 35.91 -6.85 10.12
C LYS A 112 35.55 -8.24 10.60
N ARG A 113 36.30 -8.77 11.57
CA ARG A 113 35.96 -10.06 12.18
C ARG A 113 34.58 -10.00 12.82
N LEU A 114 33.70 -10.92 12.41
CA LEU A 114 32.38 -11.12 13.00
C LEU A 114 32.50 -11.99 14.24
N VAL A 115 32.12 -11.46 15.42
CA VAL A 115 32.19 -12.19 16.72
C VAL A 115 30.83 -12.67 17.19
N VAL A 116 29.74 -12.01 16.75
CA VAL A 116 28.38 -12.50 16.91
C VAL A 116 27.73 -12.49 15.55
N ASP A 117 27.19 -13.61 15.17
CA ASP A 117 26.50 -13.86 13.91
C ASP A 117 25.18 -14.57 14.18
N SER A 118 24.08 -13.81 14.23
CA SER A 118 22.74 -14.35 14.43
C SER A 118 21.71 -13.60 13.60
N LYS A 119 20.52 -14.13 13.48
CA LYS A 119 19.39 -13.47 12.77
C LYS A 119 18.94 -12.14 13.42
N THR A 120 19.36 -11.88 14.65
CA THR A 120 18.93 -10.70 15.41
C THR A 120 20.06 -9.76 15.80
N GLU A 121 21.32 -10.21 15.62
CA GLU A 121 22.50 -9.43 15.98
C GLU A 121 23.71 -9.81 15.15
N LEU A 122 24.38 -8.79 14.61
CA LEU A 122 25.74 -8.88 14.12
C LEU A 122 26.66 -8.05 15.03
N ALA A 123 27.82 -8.60 15.41
CA ALA A 123 28.83 -7.84 16.16
C ALA A 123 30.19 -7.97 15.51
N PHE A 124 30.79 -6.83 15.20
CA PHE A 124 32.07 -6.68 14.50
C PHE A 124 33.15 -6.21 15.46
N GLU A 125 34.28 -6.88 15.48
CA GLU A 125 35.45 -6.49 16.26
C GLU A 125 36.22 -5.37 15.55
N SER A 126 36.57 -4.29 16.26
CA SER A 126 37.39 -3.23 15.67
C SER A 126 38.84 -3.65 15.54
N ASN A 127 39.51 -3.23 14.47
CA ASN A 127 40.95 -3.38 14.29
C ASN A 127 41.68 -2.39 15.21
N GLY A 128 42.33 -2.86 16.29
CA GLY A 128 43.08 -2.02 17.19
C GLY A 128 43.43 -2.67 18.51
N ALA A 129 44.33 -2.01 19.31
CA ALA A 129 44.81 -2.54 20.59
C ALA A 129 43.67 -2.74 21.61
N THR A 130 42.65 -1.89 21.58
CA THR A 130 41.42 -2.09 22.37
C THR A 130 40.34 -2.69 21.48
N LYS A 131 40.06 -3.96 21.63
CA LYS A 131 38.99 -4.64 20.89
C LYS A 131 37.62 -4.12 21.31
N ARG A 132 37.08 -3.19 20.53
CA ARG A 132 35.75 -2.64 20.72
C ARG A 132 34.78 -3.32 19.76
N LEU A 133 33.51 -3.46 20.15
CA LEU A 133 32.49 -4.08 19.32
C LEU A 133 31.57 -3.02 18.73
N SER A 134 31.40 -3.08 17.42
CA SER A 134 30.30 -2.41 16.72
C SER A 134 29.18 -3.43 16.51
N ARG A 135 27.91 -3.02 16.62
CA ARG A 135 26.77 -3.95 16.62
C ARG A 135 25.64 -3.44 15.74
N ILE A 136 24.99 -4.36 15.05
CA ILE A 136 23.72 -4.16 14.36
C ILE A 136 22.70 -5.08 15.02
N LEU A 137 21.57 -4.54 15.46
CA LEU A 137 20.58 -5.23 16.28
C LEU A 137 19.17 -5.06 15.67
N SER A 138 18.40 -6.14 15.63
CA SER A 138 16.96 -6.07 15.40
C SER A 138 16.19 -5.94 16.71
N HIS A 139 15.03 -5.26 16.66
CA HIS A 139 14.14 -5.08 17.79
C HIS A 139 12.68 -5.02 17.31
N PRO A 140 11.73 -5.69 17.97
CA PRO A 140 10.32 -5.57 17.63
C PRO A 140 9.80 -4.15 17.90
N SER A 141 8.62 -3.81 17.38
CA SER A 141 7.94 -2.51 17.56
C SER A 141 7.47 -2.27 19.01
N LYS A 142 8.41 -2.37 19.94
CA LYS A 142 8.24 -2.03 21.37
C LYS A 142 9.27 -0.99 21.75
N ALA A 143 9.01 -0.25 22.82
CA ALA A 143 9.98 0.71 23.34
C ALA A 143 11.32 0.00 23.63
N PRO A 144 12.38 0.26 22.89
CA PRO A 144 13.66 -0.41 23.10
C PRO A 144 14.28 0.10 24.40
N ARG A 145 14.69 -0.79 25.30
CA ARG A 145 15.30 -0.45 26.59
C ARG A 145 16.71 -1.03 26.69
N GLY A 146 17.60 -0.35 27.42
CA GLY A 146 18.95 -0.85 27.75
C GLY A 146 19.95 -0.86 26.60
N LYS A 147 19.61 -0.42 25.38
CA LYS A 147 20.49 -0.31 24.22
C LYS A 147 20.94 1.15 24.06
N LYS A 148 22.08 1.40 23.38
CA LYS A 148 22.59 2.75 23.08
C LYS A 148 23.13 2.73 21.66
N GLY A 149 22.80 3.74 20.85
CA GLY A 149 23.26 3.82 19.47
C GLY A 149 22.32 4.62 18.59
N ASP A 150 22.48 4.47 17.29
CA ASP A 150 21.53 4.97 16.29
C ASP A 150 20.29 4.08 16.27
N VAL A 151 19.13 4.68 16.09
CA VAL A 151 17.85 3.97 16.05
C VAL A 151 17.13 4.29 14.74
N TYR A 152 16.70 3.25 14.05
CA TYR A 152 15.92 3.33 12.82
C TYR A 152 14.52 2.77 13.07
N LEU A 153 13.51 3.62 12.99
CA LEU A 153 12.09 3.29 13.10
C LEU A 153 11.54 3.17 11.67
N ASP A 154 11.53 1.96 11.14
CA ASP A 154 11.03 1.70 9.80
C ASP A 154 9.53 1.41 9.83
N GLU A 155 8.78 2.02 8.92
CA GLU A 155 7.32 2.01 8.85
C GLU A 155 6.65 2.58 10.11
N LEU A 156 7.20 3.68 10.64
CA LEU A 156 6.77 4.31 11.90
C LEU A 156 5.28 4.68 11.94
N ALA A 157 4.68 5.10 10.81
CA ALA A 157 3.27 5.45 10.73
C ALA A 157 2.34 4.26 11.02
N HIS A 158 2.83 3.02 10.82
CA HIS A 158 2.06 1.78 10.96
C HIS A 158 2.15 1.15 12.36
N TYR A 159 2.91 1.72 13.29
CA TYR A 159 3.01 1.18 14.65
C TYR A 159 1.75 1.44 15.45
N VAL A 160 1.25 0.40 16.15
CA VAL A 160 0.09 0.52 17.03
C VAL A 160 0.38 1.48 18.19
N ASN A 161 1.59 1.40 18.79
CA ASN A 161 2.04 2.22 19.92
C ASN A 161 3.17 3.17 19.49
N ASP A 162 3.00 3.88 18.39
CA ASP A 162 4.00 4.73 17.75
C ASP A 162 4.65 5.75 18.72
N ARG A 163 3.83 6.40 19.58
CA ARG A 163 4.30 7.38 20.58
C ARG A 163 5.17 6.75 21.66
N GLU A 164 4.83 5.55 22.12
CA GLU A 164 5.61 4.86 23.15
C GLU A 164 6.96 4.41 22.57
N VAL A 165 6.94 3.83 21.36
CA VAL A 165 8.16 3.40 20.66
C VAL A 165 9.05 4.59 20.38
N TYR A 166 8.50 5.71 19.91
CA TYR A 166 9.24 6.94 19.64
C TYR A 166 9.91 7.48 20.91
N ARG A 167 9.17 7.60 22.04
CA ARG A 167 9.71 8.07 23.32
C ARG A 167 10.81 7.16 23.84
N GLY A 168 10.62 5.83 23.79
CA GLY A 168 11.62 4.86 24.18
C GLY A 168 12.90 4.98 23.33
N SER A 169 12.74 5.17 22.03
CA SER A 169 13.85 5.36 21.08
C SER A 169 14.61 6.66 21.32
N THR A 170 13.92 7.76 21.62
CA THR A 170 14.53 9.03 21.99
C THR A 170 15.44 8.89 23.21
N ALA A 171 15.02 8.11 24.22
CA ALA A 171 15.81 7.86 25.43
C ALA A 171 17.14 7.11 25.12
N LEU A 172 17.17 6.26 24.09
CA LEU A 172 18.40 5.52 23.69
C LEU A 172 19.46 6.44 23.12
N ILE A 173 19.07 7.38 22.27
CA ILE A 173 20.00 8.27 21.59
C ILE A 173 20.56 9.37 22.52
N LEU A 174 19.86 9.68 23.62
CA LEU A 174 20.30 10.74 24.56
C LEU A 174 21.69 10.46 25.15
N ARG A 175 21.96 9.22 25.52
CA ARG A 175 23.22 8.82 26.20
C ARG A 175 24.34 8.41 25.25
N SER A 176 24.04 8.19 23.96
CA SER A 176 24.99 7.70 22.98
C SER A 176 25.42 8.77 21.97
N ASN A 177 24.82 9.94 22.00
CA ASN A 177 24.92 10.93 20.94
C ASN A 177 24.57 10.33 19.56
N GLY A 178 23.63 9.38 19.57
CA GLY A 178 23.14 8.70 18.37
C GLY A 178 22.13 9.52 17.59
N GLN A 179 21.73 8.99 16.44
CA GLN A 179 20.67 9.52 15.58
C GLN A 179 19.39 8.72 15.74
N LEU A 180 18.25 9.40 15.67
CA LEU A 180 16.92 8.77 15.56
C LEU A 180 16.36 9.06 14.18
N THR A 181 16.07 8.02 13.45
CA THR A 181 15.44 8.11 12.12
C THR A 181 14.04 7.51 12.19
N GLY A 182 13.02 8.28 11.85
CA GLY A 182 11.67 7.80 11.58
C GLY A 182 11.42 7.80 10.08
N CYS A 183 11.03 6.68 9.50
CA CYS A 183 10.78 6.52 8.08
C CYS A 183 9.47 5.76 7.86
N SER A 184 8.64 6.21 6.92
CA SER A 184 7.40 5.51 6.56
C SER A 184 6.80 6.05 5.27
N THR A 185 5.87 5.31 4.65
CA THR A 185 4.75 5.88 3.93
C THR A 185 3.76 6.48 4.93
N PRO A 186 2.95 7.51 4.57
CA PRO A 186 1.88 8.02 5.43
C PRO A 186 0.82 6.96 5.72
N LEU A 187 0.14 7.10 6.85
CA LEU A 187 -1.07 6.33 7.17
C LEU A 187 -2.11 7.28 7.77
N GLY A 188 -2.79 8.01 6.88
CA GLY A 188 -3.73 9.06 7.28
C GLY A 188 -3.08 10.21 8.04
N ARG A 189 -3.91 11.15 8.53
CA ARG A 189 -3.47 12.31 9.34
C ARG A 189 -3.45 11.98 10.83
N ARG A 190 -2.69 10.95 11.21
CA ARG A 190 -2.65 10.46 12.61
C ARG A 190 -1.25 10.08 13.07
N GLY A 191 -1.11 9.92 14.39
CA GLY A 191 0.09 9.41 15.04
C GLY A 191 1.27 10.36 15.03
N ILE A 192 2.41 9.86 15.60
CA ILE A 192 3.63 10.65 15.76
C ILE A 192 4.27 11.00 14.41
N PHE A 193 4.14 10.10 13.41
CA PHE A 193 4.74 10.32 12.10
C PHE A 193 4.11 11.53 11.40
N TRP A 194 2.78 11.66 11.43
CA TRP A 194 2.07 12.83 10.91
C TRP A 194 2.36 14.10 11.73
N GLU A 195 2.43 13.99 13.06
CA GLU A 195 2.73 15.17 13.91
C GLU A 195 4.11 15.75 13.63
N ILE A 196 5.11 14.91 13.33
CA ILE A 196 6.44 15.38 12.92
C ILE A 196 6.39 16.03 11.54
N ALA A 197 5.58 15.51 10.62
CA ALA A 197 5.38 16.09 9.29
C ALA A 197 4.75 17.48 9.34
N ASN A 198 3.82 17.69 10.28
CA ASN A 198 3.03 18.90 10.35
C ASN A 198 3.80 20.04 11.03
N GLU A 199 4.41 20.89 10.21
CA GLU A 199 5.20 22.04 10.68
C GLU A 199 4.36 23.12 11.40
N GLU A 200 3.08 23.22 11.08
CA GLU A 200 2.17 24.18 11.72
C GLU A 200 2.05 23.92 13.25
N LEU A 201 2.15 22.67 13.66
CA LEU A 201 2.14 22.30 15.07
C LEU A 201 3.41 22.69 15.81
N ARG A 202 4.51 22.97 15.15
CA ARG A 202 5.85 23.32 15.70
C ARG A 202 6.33 22.46 16.87
N LYS A 203 5.82 21.24 16.99
CA LYS A 203 6.12 20.32 18.12
C LYS A 203 7.52 19.70 18.01
N TYR A 204 8.08 19.61 16.80
CA TYR A 204 9.31 18.88 16.51
C TYR A 204 10.29 19.71 15.68
N PRO A 205 10.79 20.86 16.22
CA PRO A 205 11.60 21.81 15.44
C PRO A 205 12.99 21.32 15.07
N HIS A 206 13.49 20.26 15.75
CA HIS A 206 14.84 19.73 15.54
C HIS A 206 14.91 18.58 14.53
N HIS A 207 13.79 18.21 13.91
CA HIS A 207 13.78 17.18 12.88
C HIS A 207 14.14 17.76 11.52
N THR A 208 15.09 17.12 10.84
CA THR A 208 15.20 17.28 9.39
C THR A 208 14.14 16.42 8.72
N ARG A 209 13.52 16.94 7.69
CA ARG A 209 12.44 16.28 6.95
C ARG A 209 12.88 16.07 5.52
N GLN A 210 12.86 14.82 5.08
CA GLN A 210 13.11 14.44 3.70
C GLN A 210 11.83 13.81 3.12
N HIS A 211 11.41 14.30 1.97
CA HIS A 211 10.29 13.76 1.22
C HIS A 211 10.82 13.07 -0.04
N VAL A 212 10.48 11.80 -0.22
CA VAL A 212 10.97 10.96 -1.32
C VAL A 212 9.80 10.30 -2.04
N PRO A 213 9.09 11.03 -2.90
CA PRO A 213 8.05 10.48 -3.74
C PRO A 213 8.62 9.62 -4.86
N TRP A 214 7.75 8.83 -5.53
CA TRP A 214 8.14 7.87 -6.55
C TRP A 214 8.97 8.48 -7.71
N TRP A 215 8.71 9.72 -8.09
CA TRP A 215 9.38 10.35 -9.22
C TRP A 215 10.86 10.73 -8.98
N LEU A 216 11.34 10.56 -7.76
CA LEU A 216 12.78 10.68 -7.45
C LEU A 216 13.51 9.33 -7.57
N CYS A 217 12.81 8.22 -7.78
CA CYS A 217 13.36 6.88 -7.88
C CYS A 217 13.41 6.40 -9.33
N ARG A 218 14.59 6.06 -9.84
CA ARG A 218 14.79 5.57 -11.23
C ARG A 218 14.03 4.28 -11.53
N PHE A 219 13.68 3.48 -10.50
CA PHE A 219 12.90 2.27 -10.69
C PHE A 219 11.47 2.58 -11.16
N PHE A 220 10.89 3.70 -10.72
CA PHE A 220 9.54 4.11 -11.06
C PHE A 220 9.45 5.17 -12.16
N THR A 221 10.58 5.86 -12.45
CA THR A 221 10.59 7.08 -13.26
C THR A 221 11.42 6.89 -14.52
N THR A 222 10.90 7.37 -15.65
CA THR A 222 11.58 7.34 -16.95
C THR A 222 12.71 8.37 -17.03
N ASP A 223 12.51 9.57 -16.43
CA ASP A 223 13.49 10.65 -16.37
C ASP A 223 13.44 11.35 -15.00
N VAL A 224 14.26 10.87 -14.06
CA VAL A 224 14.35 11.44 -12.70
C VAL A 224 14.73 12.92 -12.70
N LYS A 225 15.59 13.35 -13.62
CA LYS A 225 16.06 14.74 -13.68
C LYS A 225 14.92 15.69 -14.08
N ALA A 226 14.19 15.39 -15.13
CA ALA A 226 13.04 16.16 -15.55
C ALA A 226 11.92 16.10 -14.50
N ALA A 227 11.63 14.90 -13.97
CA ALA A 227 10.59 14.70 -12.97
C ALA A 227 10.86 15.46 -11.66
N SER A 228 12.12 15.53 -11.19
CA SER A 228 12.48 16.29 -9.99
C SER A 228 12.19 17.79 -10.10
N GLN A 229 12.13 18.32 -11.31
CA GLN A 229 11.88 19.76 -11.57
C GLN A 229 10.40 20.06 -11.83
N LEU A 230 9.67 19.14 -12.47
CA LEU A 230 8.35 19.42 -13.04
C LEU A 230 7.22 18.66 -12.34
N ALA A 231 7.50 17.52 -11.72
CA ALA A 231 6.45 16.63 -11.23
C ALA A 231 5.57 17.23 -10.13
N LEU A 232 6.11 18.09 -9.28
CA LEU A 232 5.34 18.73 -8.19
C LEU A 232 4.21 19.62 -8.68
N ASP A 233 4.37 20.26 -9.84
CA ASP A 233 3.41 21.19 -10.40
C ASP A 233 2.31 20.52 -11.22
N LEU A 234 2.42 19.20 -11.45
CA LEU A 234 1.46 18.43 -12.24
C LEU A 234 0.43 17.73 -11.35
N PRO A 235 -0.81 17.53 -11.83
CA PRO A 235 -1.76 16.58 -11.24
C PRO A 235 -1.17 15.17 -11.22
N THR A 236 -1.67 14.30 -10.34
CA THR A 236 -1.15 12.92 -10.19
C THR A 236 -1.22 12.13 -11.50
N GLU A 237 -2.35 12.19 -12.19
CA GLU A 237 -2.58 11.48 -13.46
C GLU A 237 -1.57 11.89 -14.53
N GLU A 238 -1.43 13.18 -14.75
CA GLU A 238 -0.50 13.74 -15.76
C GLU A 238 0.97 13.45 -15.38
N ARG A 239 1.28 13.45 -14.09
CA ARG A 239 2.59 13.09 -13.56
C ARG A 239 2.93 11.64 -13.85
N VAL A 240 1.98 10.72 -13.64
CA VAL A 240 2.12 9.29 -13.90
C VAL A 240 2.27 9.04 -15.41
N GLU A 241 1.40 9.63 -16.22
CA GLU A 241 1.46 9.51 -17.68
C GLU A 241 2.81 9.98 -18.25
N ARG A 242 3.30 11.11 -17.76
CA ARG A 242 4.51 11.75 -18.30
C ARG A 242 5.80 11.08 -17.86
N PHE A 243 5.89 10.64 -16.62
CA PHE A 243 7.13 10.19 -15.99
C PHE A 243 7.12 8.75 -15.49
N GLY A 244 5.94 8.13 -15.38
CA GLY A 244 5.79 6.77 -14.85
C GLY A 244 6.40 5.71 -15.76
N ARG A 245 7.08 4.73 -15.17
CA ARG A 245 7.42 3.49 -15.86
C ARG A 245 6.22 2.52 -15.83
N PRO A 246 6.17 1.51 -16.71
CA PRO A 246 5.07 0.55 -16.76
C PRO A 246 4.71 -0.05 -15.40
N THR A 247 5.71 -0.40 -14.59
CA THR A 247 5.50 -0.95 -13.23
C THR A 247 4.78 0.02 -12.28
N LEU A 248 4.98 1.33 -12.42
CA LEU A 248 4.26 2.33 -11.64
C LEU A 248 2.84 2.55 -12.17
N ILE A 249 2.68 2.57 -13.51
CA ILE A 249 1.37 2.73 -14.17
C ILE A 249 0.45 1.58 -13.77
N GLU A 250 0.94 0.33 -13.74
CA GLU A 250 0.18 -0.83 -13.24
C GLU A 250 -0.31 -0.64 -11.79
N GLN A 251 0.51 -0.03 -10.92
CA GLN A 251 0.09 0.28 -9.54
C GLN A 251 -0.96 1.40 -9.51
N PHE A 252 -0.77 2.44 -10.32
CA PHE A 252 -1.74 3.54 -10.44
C PHE A 252 -3.09 3.05 -10.96
N ASP A 253 -3.08 2.13 -11.92
CA ASP A 253 -4.29 1.53 -12.49
C ASP A 253 -5.03 0.60 -11.54
N SER A 254 -4.36 0.09 -10.51
CA SER A 254 -4.92 -0.86 -9.55
C SER A 254 -5.40 -0.23 -8.25
N LEU A 255 -5.06 1.04 -7.99
CA LEU A 255 -5.36 1.73 -6.73
C LEU A 255 -6.30 2.93 -6.92
N PRO A 256 -7.16 3.24 -5.94
CA PRO A 256 -7.77 4.55 -5.84
C PRO A 256 -6.70 5.65 -5.81
N ILE A 257 -7.02 6.82 -6.37
CA ILE A 257 -6.02 7.89 -6.51
C ILE A 257 -5.46 8.37 -5.16
N GLU A 258 -6.29 8.39 -4.12
CA GLU A 258 -5.86 8.81 -2.78
C GLU A 258 -4.92 7.78 -2.14
N ASP A 259 -5.18 6.49 -2.34
CA ASP A 259 -4.32 5.42 -1.86
C ASP A 259 -2.98 5.45 -2.62
N PHE A 260 -3.01 5.65 -3.95
CA PHE A 260 -1.79 5.86 -4.73
C PHE A 260 -1.01 7.09 -4.26
N GLN A 261 -1.67 8.21 -4.02
CA GLN A 261 -1.05 9.43 -3.53
C GLN A 261 -0.42 9.21 -2.13
N GLN A 262 -1.08 8.46 -1.26
CA GLN A 262 -0.54 8.14 0.06
C GLN A 262 0.68 7.22 -0.04
N GLU A 263 0.58 6.12 -0.79
CA GLU A 263 1.61 5.08 -0.85
C GLU A 263 2.82 5.48 -1.73
N PHE A 264 2.59 6.22 -2.82
CA PHE A 264 3.63 6.53 -3.79
C PHE A 264 4.05 8.01 -3.82
N GLU A 265 3.17 8.94 -3.48
CA GLU A 265 3.49 10.36 -3.44
C GLU A 265 3.76 10.89 -2.03
N GLY A 266 3.52 10.10 -0.98
CA GLY A 266 3.73 10.50 0.40
C GLY A 266 2.75 11.56 0.91
N LYS A 267 1.54 11.62 0.35
CA LYS A 267 0.50 12.55 0.79
C LYS A 267 -0.23 12.01 2.01
N PHE A 268 -0.48 12.86 3.00
CA PHE A 268 -1.31 12.52 4.15
C PHE A 268 -2.78 12.74 3.81
N VAL A 269 -3.50 11.64 3.58
CA VAL A 269 -4.93 11.66 3.27
C VAL A 269 -5.74 11.75 4.56
N ASP A 270 -6.83 12.53 4.56
CA ASP A 270 -7.69 12.66 5.73
C ASP A 270 -8.71 11.52 5.76
N GLU A 271 -8.65 10.67 6.79
CA GLU A 271 -9.55 9.51 6.96
C GLU A 271 -10.96 9.89 7.45
N THR A 272 -11.21 11.17 7.74
CA THR A 272 -12.49 11.62 8.33
C THR A 272 -13.61 11.79 7.30
N TYR A 273 -13.30 11.75 5.99
CA TYR A 273 -14.27 11.92 4.92
C TYR A 273 -14.88 10.59 4.49
N SER A 274 -16.09 10.68 3.92
CA SER A 274 -16.74 9.53 3.25
C SER A 274 -15.79 8.89 2.24
N PHE A 275 -15.76 7.56 2.18
CA PHE A 275 -14.94 6.86 1.19
C PHE A 275 -15.37 7.19 -0.26
N PHE A 276 -16.65 7.54 -0.42
CA PHE A 276 -17.24 7.99 -1.68
C PHE A 276 -17.85 9.40 -1.49
N PRO A 277 -17.10 10.49 -1.69
CA PRO A 277 -17.66 11.84 -1.62
C PRO A 277 -18.66 12.09 -2.76
N TYR A 278 -19.59 13.00 -2.55
CA TYR A 278 -20.62 13.35 -3.56
C TYR A 278 -20.01 13.83 -4.87
N GLU A 279 -18.89 14.53 -4.82
CA GLU A 279 -18.15 15.02 -5.99
C GLU A 279 -17.66 13.87 -6.89
N LEU A 280 -17.46 12.69 -6.32
CA LEU A 280 -17.06 11.47 -7.03
C LEU A 280 -18.29 10.73 -7.60
N ILE A 281 -19.40 10.68 -6.85
CA ILE A 281 -20.60 9.91 -7.21
C ILE A 281 -21.43 10.64 -8.27
N LEU A 282 -21.72 11.94 -8.05
CA LEU A 282 -22.68 12.68 -8.87
C LEU A 282 -22.32 12.77 -10.36
N PRO A 283 -21.04 12.91 -10.77
CA PRO A 283 -20.67 12.87 -12.19
C PRO A 283 -20.92 11.53 -12.88
N CYS A 284 -21.10 10.45 -12.10
CA CYS A 284 -21.43 9.12 -12.58
C CYS A 284 -22.93 8.82 -12.57
N THR A 285 -23.77 9.81 -12.24
CA THR A 285 -25.25 9.66 -12.27
C THR A 285 -25.83 10.28 -13.53
N ASN A 286 -26.89 9.65 -14.07
CA ASN A 286 -27.63 10.15 -15.22
C ASN A 286 -29.13 10.19 -14.91
N ASP A 287 -29.74 11.39 -15.04
CA ASP A 287 -31.18 11.60 -14.82
C ASP A 287 -32.06 10.97 -15.91
N GLU A 288 -31.49 10.80 -17.11
CA GLU A 288 -32.20 10.26 -18.28
C GLU A 288 -32.03 8.74 -18.40
N LEU A 289 -31.32 8.09 -17.45
CA LEU A 289 -31.09 6.66 -17.47
C LEU A 289 -32.40 5.91 -17.22
N VAL A 290 -32.84 5.15 -18.22
CA VAL A 290 -34.03 4.33 -18.13
C VAL A 290 -33.67 3.02 -17.41
N LEU A 291 -34.27 2.82 -16.24
CA LEU A 291 -34.26 1.52 -15.55
C LEU A 291 -35.50 0.71 -15.98
N TYR A 292 -35.33 -0.58 -16.06
CA TYR A 292 -36.41 -1.52 -16.40
C TYR A 292 -36.95 -2.20 -15.13
N ASP A 293 -38.25 -2.26 -14.99
CA ASP A 293 -38.89 -2.92 -13.86
C ASP A 293 -38.94 -4.45 -14.05
N GLU A 294 -38.94 -4.89 -15.30
CA GLU A 294 -39.08 -6.30 -15.66
C GLU A 294 -37.92 -6.77 -16.55
N PRO A 295 -37.39 -7.99 -16.33
CA PRO A 295 -36.35 -8.56 -17.18
C PRO A 295 -36.71 -8.61 -18.67
N THR A 296 -37.99 -8.90 -18.98
CA THR A 296 -38.51 -8.95 -20.34
C THR A 296 -38.52 -7.60 -21.06
N SER A 297 -38.50 -6.51 -20.32
CA SER A 297 -38.49 -5.15 -20.86
C SER A 297 -37.08 -4.65 -21.21
N VAL A 298 -36.03 -5.31 -20.71
CA VAL A 298 -34.64 -4.95 -21.05
C VAL A 298 -34.42 -5.25 -22.54
N ARG A 299 -34.09 -4.20 -23.30
CA ARG A 299 -33.77 -4.34 -24.73
C ARG A 299 -32.58 -5.28 -24.90
N ALA A 300 -32.48 -5.93 -26.05
CA ALA A 300 -31.36 -6.82 -26.35
C ALA A 300 -30.03 -6.15 -25.99
N PRO A 301 -29.26 -6.73 -25.05
CA PRO A 301 -28.01 -6.12 -24.61
C PRO A 301 -26.98 -6.17 -25.72
N GLU A 302 -26.22 -5.09 -25.88
CA GLU A 302 -25.05 -5.03 -26.77
C GLU A 302 -23.80 -5.56 -26.05
N GLY A 303 -23.80 -5.49 -24.71
CA GLY A 303 -22.72 -5.92 -23.83
C GLY A 303 -23.09 -7.13 -22.98
N ARG A 304 -22.22 -7.42 -22.01
CA ARG A 304 -22.43 -8.49 -21.01
C ARG A 304 -23.39 -8.01 -19.94
N ILE A 305 -24.37 -8.83 -19.58
CA ILE A 305 -25.23 -8.55 -18.43
C ILE A 305 -24.59 -9.18 -17.19
N VAL A 306 -24.36 -8.34 -16.17
CA VAL A 306 -23.85 -8.75 -14.86
C VAL A 306 -24.82 -8.30 -13.77
N ALA A 307 -24.95 -9.09 -12.72
CA ALA A 307 -25.88 -8.80 -11.64
C ALA A 307 -25.25 -9.05 -10.26
N GLY A 308 -25.71 -8.31 -9.27
CA GLY A 308 -25.37 -8.49 -7.87
C GLY A 308 -26.63 -8.53 -7.01
N PHE A 309 -26.65 -9.44 -6.06
CA PHE A 309 -27.77 -9.61 -5.14
C PHE A 309 -27.26 -9.65 -3.70
N ASP A 310 -27.62 -8.61 -2.94
CA ASP A 310 -27.38 -8.53 -1.51
C ASP A 310 -28.60 -9.04 -0.74
N VAL A 311 -28.38 -10.08 0.09
CA VAL A 311 -29.46 -10.78 0.80
C VAL A 311 -29.68 -10.13 2.15
N GLY A 312 -30.80 -9.43 2.30
CA GLY A 312 -31.23 -8.84 3.57
C GLY A 312 -31.61 -9.89 4.61
N ARG A 313 -31.23 -9.64 5.88
CA ARG A 313 -31.67 -10.45 7.00
C ARG A 313 -33.11 -10.07 7.40
N THR A 314 -33.78 -10.88 8.18
CA THR A 314 -35.18 -10.89 8.63
C THR A 314 -35.97 -9.57 8.73
N ARG A 315 -35.31 -8.41 8.76
CA ARG A 315 -35.89 -7.06 8.75
C ARG A 315 -35.21 -6.10 7.75
N ASP A 316 -34.17 -6.59 7.07
CA ASP A 316 -33.40 -5.80 6.09
C ASP A 316 -33.93 -6.15 4.70
N ARG A 317 -33.84 -5.22 3.76
CA ARG A 317 -34.24 -5.42 2.36
C ARG A 317 -33.20 -6.25 1.64
N SER A 318 -33.64 -7.17 0.76
CA SER A 318 -32.70 -7.69 -0.24
C SER A 318 -32.73 -6.77 -1.46
N GLU A 319 -31.57 -6.59 -2.07
CA GLU A 319 -31.39 -5.67 -3.19
C GLU A 319 -30.78 -6.37 -4.40
N LEU A 320 -31.36 -6.15 -5.57
CA LEU A 320 -30.86 -6.63 -6.85
C LEU A 320 -30.38 -5.46 -7.69
N ALA A 321 -29.17 -5.56 -8.21
CA ALA A 321 -28.63 -4.62 -9.19
C ALA A 321 -28.21 -5.36 -10.47
N VAL A 322 -28.67 -4.89 -11.63
CA VAL A 322 -28.34 -5.44 -12.95
C VAL A 322 -27.68 -4.36 -13.78
N PHE A 323 -26.52 -4.67 -14.33
CA PHE A 323 -25.73 -3.78 -15.16
C PHE A 323 -25.42 -4.41 -16.51
N GLU A 324 -25.27 -3.59 -17.51
CA GLU A 324 -24.67 -3.95 -18.78
C GLU A 324 -23.24 -3.43 -18.82
N GLU A 325 -22.30 -4.32 -19.13
CA GLU A 325 -20.88 -4.05 -19.25
C GLU A 325 -20.47 -4.04 -20.72
N ILE A 326 -19.93 -2.93 -21.19
CA ILE A 326 -19.34 -2.75 -22.52
C ILE A 326 -17.93 -2.20 -22.34
N GLU A 327 -16.92 -2.94 -22.74
CA GLU A 327 -15.51 -2.52 -22.67
C GLU A 327 -15.07 -2.02 -21.28
N GLY A 328 -15.55 -2.68 -20.21
CA GLY A 328 -15.24 -2.33 -18.82
C GLY A 328 -16.04 -1.14 -18.26
N ARG A 329 -17.00 -0.60 -19.03
CA ARG A 329 -17.94 0.42 -18.60
C ARG A 329 -19.27 -0.21 -18.21
N PHE A 330 -19.76 0.13 -17.03
CA PHE A 330 -20.97 -0.43 -16.46
C PHE A 330 -22.12 0.57 -16.52
N THR A 331 -23.25 0.17 -17.09
CA THR A 331 -24.47 0.97 -17.12
C THR A 331 -25.60 0.25 -16.40
N ALA A 332 -26.20 0.88 -15.38
CA ALA A 332 -27.32 0.27 -14.65
C ALA A 332 -28.51 0.05 -15.59
N ARG A 333 -29.11 -1.15 -15.51
CA ARG A 333 -30.30 -1.52 -16.28
C ARG A 333 -31.50 -1.78 -15.40
N MET A 334 -31.28 -2.34 -14.18
CA MET A 334 -32.33 -2.60 -13.22
C MET A 334 -31.79 -2.46 -11.80
N LEU A 335 -32.60 -1.86 -10.93
CA LEU A 335 -32.43 -1.87 -9.49
C LEU A 335 -33.76 -2.26 -8.87
N ARG A 336 -33.77 -3.30 -8.01
CA ARG A 336 -34.98 -3.79 -7.40
C ARG A 336 -34.77 -4.15 -5.93
N SER A 337 -35.64 -3.61 -5.10
CA SER A 337 -35.68 -3.87 -3.66
C SER A 337 -36.76 -4.90 -3.35
N PHE A 338 -36.48 -5.86 -2.46
CA PHE A 338 -37.37 -6.87 -1.94
C PHE A 338 -37.62 -6.63 -0.46
N GLU A 339 -38.71 -5.92 -0.16
CA GLU A 339 -39.07 -5.58 1.22
C GLU A 339 -40.16 -6.53 1.72
N GLY A 340 -39.90 -7.26 2.79
CA GLY A 340 -40.85 -8.24 3.35
C GLY A 340 -41.20 -9.40 2.41
N THR A 341 -40.43 -9.59 1.33
CA THR A 341 -40.68 -10.62 0.31
C THR A 341 -40.11 -11.96 0.77
N PRO A 342 -40.93 -13.05 0.79
CA PRO A 342 -40.45 -14.37 1.13
C PRO A 342 -39.31 -14.87 0.24
N PHE A 343 -38.36 -15.62 0.81
CA PHE A 343 -37.19 -16.12 0.05
C PHE A 343 -37.55 -16.92 -1.19
N ALA A 344 -38.63 -17.72 -1.13
CA ALA A 344 -39.12 -18.48 -2.28
C ALA A 344 -39.54 -17.58 -3.46
N GLU A 345 -40.11 -16.43 -3.16
CA GLU A 345 -40.47 -15.42 -4.18
C GLU A 345 -39.24 -14.70 -4.72
N GLN A 346 -38.26 -14.38 -3.85
CA GLN A 346 -37.00 -13.83 -4.28
C GLN A 346 -36.25 -14.80 -5.19
N GLU A 347 -36.18 -16.09 -4.84
CA GLU A 347 -35.57 -17.12 -5.68
C GLU A 347 -36.31 -17.25 -7.03
N ALA A 348 -37.63 -17.22 -7.03
CA ALA A 348 -38.41 -17.28 -8.27
C ALA A 348 -38.11 -16.09 -9.20
N GLU A 349 -37.94 -14.89 -8.65
CA GLU A 349 -37.57 -13.70 -9.41
C GLU A 349 -36.16 -13.79 -10.00
N LEU A 350 -35.19 -14.28 -9.23
CA LEU A 350 -33.84 -14.49 -9.73
C LEU A 350 -33.80 -15.57 -10.82
N ARG A 351 -34.56 -16.65 -10.68
CA ARG A 351 -34.73 -17.68 -11.72
C ARG A 351 -35.35 -17.09 -12.99
N ARG A 352 -36.36 -16.22 -12.85
CA ARG A 352 -36.99 -15.52 -13.96
C ARG A 352 -35.99 -14.60 -14.66
N LEU A 353 -35.17 -13.83 -13.91
CA LEU A 353 -34.11 -13.00 -14.44
C LEU A 353 -33.12 -13.83 -15.27
N LEU A 354 -32.59 -14.92 -14.69
CA LEU A 354 -31.61 -15.81 -15.32
C LEU A 354 -32.14 -16.55 -16.54
N GLY A 355 -33.43 -16.85 -16.57
CA GLY A 355 -34.12 -17.49 -17.70
C GLY A 355 -34.52 -16.52 -18.82
N THR A 356 -34.58 -15.21 -18.53
CA THR A 356 -35.04 -14.18 -19.48
C THR A 356 -33.89 -13.40 -20.10
N LEU A 357 -32.87 -13.06 -19.30
CA LEU A 357 -31.70 -12.29 -19.74
C LEU A 357 -30.45 -13.17 -19.87
N PRO A 358 -29.57 -12.89 -20.84
CA PRO A 358 -28.30 -13.57 -20.98
C PRO A 358 -27.31 -13.09 -19.90
N VAL A 359 -27.64 -13.34 -18.63
CA VAL A 359 -26.80 -12.94 -17.50
C VAL A 359 -25.50 -13.73 -17.54
N ALA A 360 -24.38 -13.05 -17.70
CA ALA A 360 -23.05 -13.65 -17.73
C ALA A 360 -22.54 -14.01 -16.32
N ARG A 361 -22.96 -13.24 -15.31
CA ARG A 361 -22.63 -13.48 -13.89
C ARG A 361 -23.71 -12.89 -13.00
N LEU A 362 -24.15 -13.66 -12.00
CA LEU A 362 -24.91 -13.19 -10.85
C LEU A 362 -24.13 -13.49 -9.57
N SER A 363 -23.65 -12.44 -8.89
CA SER A 363 -22.96 -12.55 -7.62
C SER A 363 -23.95 -12.37 -6.47
N ILE A 364 -24.02 -13.34 -5.55
CA ILE A 364 -24.97 -13.35 -4.42
C ILE A 364 -24.20 -13.36 -3.11
N ASP A 365 -24.60 -12.51 -2.14
CA ASP A 365 -24.14 -12.66 -0.76
C ASP A 365 -24.56 -14.02 -0.20
N ARG A 366 -23.59 -14.89 0.09
CA ARG A 366 -23.80 -16.20 0.69
C ARG A 366 -23.68 -16.22 2.21
N SER A 367 -23.65 -15.06 2.86
CA SER A 367 -23.56 -14.99 4.32
C SER A 367 -24.91 -15.36 4.95
N GLY A 368 -24.92 -16.34 5.86
CA GLY A 368 -26.13 -16.75 6.56
C GLY A 368 -27.20 -17.36 5.64
N ILE A 369 -28.35 -16.71 5.53
CA ILE A 369 -29.54 -17.23 4.76
C ILE A 369 -29.24 -17.26 3.25
N GLY A 370 -28.41 -16.34 2.74
CA GLY A 370 -28.04 -16.26 1.32
C GLY A 370 -27.27 -17.50 0.82
N MET A 371 -26.73 -18.33 1.72
CA MET A 371 -26.02 -19.56 1.35
C MET A 371 -26.96 -20.53 0.60
N ASN A 372 -28.14 -20.79 1.16
CA ASN A 372 -29.09 -21.69 0.54
C ASN A 372 -29.59 -21.20 -0.83
N LEU A 373 -29.79 -19.87 -0.94
CA LEU A 373 -30.24 -19.26 -2.19
C LEU A 373 -29.15 -19.39 -3.28
N ALA A 374 -27.89 -19.08 -2.94
CA ALA A 374 -26.78 -19.21 -3.86
C ALA A 374 -26.56 -20.67 -4.29
N GLU A 375 -26.62 -21.63 -3.35
CA GLU A 375 -26.47 -23.05 -3.65
C GLU A 375 -27.60 -23.60 -4.53
N ASN A 376 -28.86 -23.24 -4.26
CA ASN A 376 -30.01 -23.67 -5.06
C ASN A 376 -29.90 -23.14 -6.49
N LEU A 377 -29.59 -21.86 -6.67
CA LEU A 377 -29.50 -21.26 -7.98
C LEU A 377 -28.29 -21.76 -8.77
N SER A 378 -27.14 -21.97 -8.13
CA SER A 378 -25.90 -22.41 -8.81
C SER A 378 -26.00 -23.84 -9.38
N ARG A 379 -26.90 -24.66 -8.88
CA ARG A 379 -27.18 -26.03 -9.44
C ARG A 379 -27.77 -25.98 -10.85
N ASP A 380 -28.63 -25.00 -11.10
CA ASP A 380 -29.34 -24.86 -12.36
C ASP A 380 -28.71 -23.83 -13.28
N PHE A 381 -27.95 -22.87 -12.70
CA PHE A 381 -27.35 -21.72 -13.37
C PHE A 381 -25.87 -21.59 -13.00
N PRO A 382 -24.94 -22.12 -13.82
CA PRO A 382 -23.52 -22.14 -13.51
C PRO A 382 -22.86 -20.72 -13.43
N GLN A 383 -23.53 -19.71 -13.98
CA GLN A 383 -23.10 -18.30 -13.88
C GLN A 383 -23.41 -17.64 -12.53
N VAL A 384 -24.08 -18.34 -11.60
CA VAL A 384 -24.35 -17.87 -10.24
C VAL A 384 -23.15 -18.13 -9.34
N VAL A 385 -22.63 -17.08 -8.70
CA VAL A 385 -21.47 -17.14 -7.81
C VAL A 385 -21.86 -16.66 -6.42
N GLY A 386 -21.68 -17.52 -5.42
CA GLY A 386 -21.85 -17.15 -4.02
C GLY A 386 -20.59 -16.45 -3.47
N GLU A 387 -20.75 -15.25 -2.95
CA GLU A 387 -19.67 -14.42 -2.41
C GLU A 387 -19.72 -14.32 -0.89
N ASN A 388 -18.56 -14.43 -0.23
CA ASN A 388 -18.46 -14.27 1.22
C ASN A 388 -18.21 -12.80 1.58
N PHE A 389 -19.05 -12.22 2.45
CA PHE A 389 -18.92 -10.86 2.95
C PHE A 389 -17.92 -10.78 4.11
N THR A 390 -16.63 -10.89 3.79
CA THR A 390 -15.53 -10.66 4.72
C THR A 390 -15.04 -9.21 4.63
N ASN A 391 -14.28 -8.75 5.61
CA ASN A 391 -13.68 -7.42 5.53
C ASN A 391 -12.79 -7.27 4.28
N GLU A 392 -12.06 -8.32 3.91
CA GLU A 392 -11.20 -8.33 2.72
C GLU A 392 -12.00 -8.23 1.41
N SER A 393 -13.11 -8.98 1.30
CA SER A 393 -13.98 -8.90 0.11
C SER A 393 -14.69 -7.56 0.00
N LYS A 394 -15.18 -7.02 1.11
CA LYS A 394 -15.79 -5.68 1.17
C LYS A 394 -14.80 -4.58 0.80
N GLU A 395 -13.56 -4.64 1.29
CA GLU A 395 -12.48 -3.71 0.91
C GLU A 395 -12.22 -3.75 -0.58
N ARG A 396 -12.08 -4.94 -1.15
CA ARG A 396 -11.86 -5.13 -2.59
C ARG A 396 -13.00 -4.54 -3.42
N TRP A 397 -14.26 -4.91 -3.14
CA TRP A 397 -15.41 -4.42 -3.91
C TRP A 397 -15.59 -2.91 -3.80
N ALA A 398 -15.44 -2.35 -2.60
CA ALA A 398 -15.49 -0.91 -2.41
C ALA A 398 -14.36 -0.19 -3.17
N THR A 399 -13.15 -0.76 -3.16
CA THR A 399 -11.99 -0.23 -3.91
C THR A 399 -12.21 -0.29 -5.42
N ASP A 400 -12.64 -1.45 -5.94
CA ASP A 400 -12.95 -1.62 -7.36
C ASP A 400 -14.02 -0.61 -7.81
N PHE A 401 -15.08 -0.46 -7.02
CA PHE A 401 -16.16 0.48 -7.33
C PHE A 401 -15.69 1.94 -7.28
N LYS A 402 -14.80 2.29 -6.35
CA LYS A 402 -14.22 3.64 -6.29
C LYS A 402 -13.41 3.96 -7.54
N ILE A 403 -12.63 2.99 -8.04
CA ILE A 403 -11.88 3.13 -9.29
C ILE A 403 -12.82 3.38 -10.48
N LEU A 404 -13.94 2.62 -10.57
CA LEU A 404 -14.95 2.84 -11.61
C LEU A 404 -15.53 4.26 -11.56
N LEU A 405 -15.85 4.75 -10.37
CA LEU A 405 -16.35 6.14 -10.20
C LEU A 405 -15.28 7.16 -10.60
N GLN A 406 -14.03 6.99 -10.22
CA GLN A 406 -12.93 7.91 -10.55
C GLN A 406 -12.68 7.98 -12.05
N ARG A 407 -12.79 6.85 -12.75
CA ARG A 407 -12.62 6.75 -14.21
C ARG A 407 -13.88 7.11 -14.99
N ARG A 408 -15.02 7.28 -14.29
CA ARG A 408 -16.35 7.44 -14.90
C ARG A 408 -16.74 6.25 -15.78
N ASP A 409 -16.31 5.06 -15.38
CA ASP A 409 -16.61 3.79 -16.05
C ASP A 409 -17.89 3.13 -15.50
N VAL A 410 -18.67 3.85 -14.68
CA VAL A 410 -19.98 3.41 -14.20
C VAL A 410 -21.02 4.50 -14.38
N THR A 411 -22.20 4.15 -14.90
CA THR A 411 -23.35 5.03 -15.01
C THR A 411 -24.48 4.51 -14.13
N LEU A 412 -24.82 5.32 -13.12
CA LEU A 412 -25.86 5.04 -12.13
C LEU A 412 -27.12 5.87 -12.42
N PRO A 413 -28.31 5.42 -12.03
CA PRO A 413 -29.46 6.31 -11.98
C PRO A 413 -29.25 7.37 -10.90
N ARG A 414 -29.85 8.54 -11.08
CA ARG A 414 -29.85 9.59 -10.05
C ARG A 414 -30.89 9.27 -8.94
N ASP A 415 -30.75 8.10 -8.36
CA ASP A 415 -31.54 7.64 -7.23
C ASP A 415 -30.97 8.18 -5.92
N ARG A 416 -31.78 8.95 -5.17
CA ARG A 416 -31.33 9.59 -3.93
C ARG A 416 -30.92 8.58 -2.86
N GLU A 417 -31.59 7.43 -2.82
CA GLU A 417 -31.31 6.40 -1.82
C GLU A 417 -30.00 5.70 -2.15
N LEU A 418 -29.79 5.28 -3.40
CA LEU A 418 -28.53 4.70 -3.86
C LEU A 418 -27.34 5.64 -3.64
N VAL A 419 -27.44 6.89 -4.10
CA VAL A 419 -26.39 7.90 -3.93
C VAL A 419 -26.08 8.11 -2.45
N GLY A 420 -27.12 8.17 -1.61
CA GLY A 420 -26.95 8.30 -0.15
C GLY A 420 -26.30 7.09 0.49
N GLN A 421 -26.64 5.86 0.04
CA GLN A 421 -26.01 4.63 0.56
C GLN A 421 -24.55 4.49 0.12
N VAL A 422 -24.22 4.83 -1.13
CA VAL A 422 -22.82 4.88 -1.59
C VAL A 422 -22.02 5.88 -0.76
N HIS A 423 -22.55 7.10 -0.55
CA HIS A 423 -21.88 8.12 0.28
C HIS A 423 -21.73 7.72 1.74
N ALA A 424 -22.64 6.91 2.29
CA ALA A 424 -22.62 6.49 3.68
C ALA A 424 -21.50 5.47 4.01
N ILE A 425 -20.89 4.87 3.00
CA ILE A 425 -19.79 3.91 3.20
C ILE A 425 -18.57 4.63 3.76
N LYS A 426 -18.10 4.16 4.90
CA LYS A 426 -16.90 4.66 5.58
C LYS A 426 -15.85 3.57 5.66
N ARG A 427 -14.62 3.94 5.35
CA ARG A 427 -13.44 3.11 5.61
C ARG A 427 -13.01 3.33 7.06
N ARG A 428 -12.94 2.27 7.85
CA ARG A 428 -12.50 2.32 9.25
C ARG A 428 -11.35 1.37 9.47
N VAL A 429 -10.27 1.85 10.09
CA VAL A 429 -9.17 0.99 10.53
C VAL A 429 -9.51 0.50 11.93
N LEU A 430 -9.66 -0.81 12.08
CA LEU A 430 -9.95 -1.45 13.36
C LEU A 430 -8.70 -1.45 14.26
N PRO A 431 -8.85 -1.59 15.59
CA PRO A 431 -7.70 -1.70 16.51
C PRO A 431 -6.72 -2.83 16.17
N SER A 432 -7.19 -3.84 15.44
CA SER A 432 -6.36 -4.96 14.91
C SER A 432 -5.50 -4.59 13.70
N GLY A 433 -5.58 -3.35 13.19
CA GLY A 433 -4.94 -2.92 11.96
C GLY A 433 -5.68 -3.34 10.67
N LYS A 434 -6.75 -4.13 10.78
CA LYS A 434 -7.58 -4.52 9.63
C LYS A 434 -8.53 -3.38 9.25
N VAL A 435 -8.82 -3.28 7.96
CA VAL A 435 -9.77 -2.30 7.43
C VAL A 435 -11.17 -2.90 7.41
N SER A 436 -12.18 -2.11 7.74
CA SER A 436 -13.61 -2.43 7.62
C SER A 436 -14.29 -1.37 6.77
N PHE A 437 -15.18 -1.82 5.90
CA PHE A 437 -16.04 -0.97 5.09
C PHE A 437 -17.48 -1.22 5.48
N ASP A 438 -18.09 -0.25 6.16
CA ASP A 438 -19.48 -0.33 6.59
C ASP A 438 -20.14 1.04 6.56
N ALA A 439 -21.45 1.09 6.35
CA ALA A 439 -22.27 2.25 6.61
C ALA A 439 -22.64 2.32 8.12
N GLU A 440 -22.81 3.51 8.66
CA GLU A 440 -23.46 3.64 9.98
C GLU A 440 -24.90 3.14 9.88
N ARG A 441 -25.30 2.31 10.86
CA ARG A 441 -26.70 1.85 10.97
C ARG A 441 -27.60 3.05 11.16
N ASN A 442 -28.44 3.31 10.20
CA ASN A 442 -29.52 4.27 10.32
C ASN A 442 -30.86 3.55 10.19
N ALA A 443 -31.97 4.27 10.45
CA ALA A 443 -33.32 3.71 10.39
C ALA A 443 -33.76 3.16 9.00
N ARG A 444 -32.92 3.27 7.97
CA ARG A 444 -33.21 2.89 6.57
C ARG A 444 -32.40 1.71 6.03
N GLY A 445 -31.58 1.00 6.84
CA GLY A 445 -30.85 -0.19 6.42
C GLY A 445 -29.32 -0.05 6.41
N HIS A 446 -28.64 -1.07 5.87
CA HIS A 446 -27.19 -1.31 5.95
C HIS A 446 -26.39 -1.00 4.66
N ALA A 447 -26.85 -0.10 3.80
CA ALA A 447 -26.26 0.15 2.49
C ALA A 447 -26.39 -1.05 1.50
N ASP A 448 -27.48 -1.79 1.59
CA ASP A 448 -27.72 -3.01 0.83
C ASP A 448 -27.73 -2.75 -0.68
N LYS A 449 -28.28 -1.60 -1.15
CA LYS A 449 -28.21 -1.18 -2.56
C LYS A 449 -26.76 -0.97 -3.04
N PHE A 450 -25.91 -0.37 -2.20
CA PHE A 450 -24.50 -0.21 -2.54
C PHE A 450 -23.81 -1.56 -2.70
N TRP A 451 -24.05 -2.51 -1.78
CA TRP A 451 -23.41 -3.82 -1.87
C TRP A 451 -23.90 -4.63 -3.07
N ALA A 452 -25.18 -4.55 -3.41
CA ALA A 452 -25.70 -5.16 -4.64
C ALA A 452 -25.02 -4.59 -5.90
N VAL A 453 -24.86 -3.26 -5.96
CA VAL A 453 -24.14 -2.59 -7.06
C VAL A 453 -22.66 -3.00 -7.09
N ALA A 454 -21.97 -3.01 -5.95
CA ALA A 454 -20.58 -3.40 -5.86
C ALA A 454 -20.33 -4.86 -6.27
N LEU A 455 -21.26 -5.78 -5.90
CA LEU A 455 -21.26 -7.18 -6.35
C LEU A 455 -21.44 -7.30 -7.86
N ALA A 456 -22.34 -6.51 -8.47
CA ALA A 456 -22.56 -6.52 -9.91
C ALA A 456 -21.31 -6.02 -10.67
N CYS A 457 -20.69 -4.94 -10.19
CA CYS A 457 -19.59 -4.25 -10.86
C CYS A 457 -18.18 -4.75 -10.49
N GLN A 458 -18.07 -5.83 -9.68
CA GLN A 458 -16.76 -6.35 -9.29
C GLN A 458 -15.98 -6.90 -10.49
N LYS A 459 -14.65 -6.74 -10.47
CA LYS A 459 -13.76 -7.32 -11.49
C LYS A 459 -13.78 -8.85 -11.42
N GLU A 460 -13.85 -9.51 -12.57
CA GLU A 460 -13.73 -10.97 -12.63
C GLU A 460 -12.33 -11.40 -12.19
N ARG A 461 -12.27 -12.38 -11.28
CA ARG A 461 -11.03 -13.11 -11.07
C ARG A 461 -10.86 -14.06 -12.26
N HIS A 462 -9.92 -13.79 -13.14
CA HIS A 462 -9.33 -14.88 -13.89
C HIS A 462 -8.76 -15.84 -12.83
N ALA A 463 -9.35 -17.03 -12.72
CA ALA A 463 -8.77 -18.09 -11.91
C ALA A 463 -7.32 -18.26 -12.39
N GLN A 464 -6.37 -17.74 -11.62
CA GLN A 464 -4.99 -18.13 -11.79
C GLN A 464 -4.98 -19.60 -11.41
N GLY A 465 -4.99 -20.48 -12.42
CA GLY A 465 -4.71 -21.89 -12.22
C GLY A 465 -3.42 -22.01 -11.42
N PRO A 466 -3.24 -23.11 -10.66
CA PRO A 466 -2.03 -23.29 -9.88
C PRO A 466 -0.84 -23.06 -10.83
N ARG A 467 -0.01 -22.05 -10.51
CA ARG A 467 1.28 -21.88 -11.17
C ARG A 467 2.09 -23.14 -10.86
N THR A 468 2.05 -24.11 -11.74
CA THR A 468 3.07 -25.15 -11.82
C THR A 468 4.34 -24.42 -12.20
N GLY A 469 5.18 -24.14 -11.21
CA GLY A 469 6.49 -23.54 -11.40
C GLY A 469 7.38 -24.53 -12.11
N GLU A 470 7.47 -24.46 -13.43
CA GLU A 470 8.66 -24.88 -14.15
C GLU A 470 9.68 -23.75 -14.06
N ILE A 471 10.59 -23.89 -13.11
CA ILE A 471 11.84 -23.13 -13.09
C ILE A 471 12.69 -23.68 -14.23
N GLY A 472 12.57 -23.07 -15.39
CA GLY A 472 13.47 -23.31 -16.51
C GLY A 472 14.80 -22.58 -16.24
N VAL A 473 15.75 -23.27 -15.63
CA VAL A 473 17.16 -22.84 -15.62
C VAL A 473 17.67 -22.95 -17.05
N ARG A 474 17.80 -21.83 -17.76
CA ARG A 474 18.62 -21.74 -18.97
C ARG A 474 20.07 -21.52 -18.52
N VAL A 475 20.84 -22.58 -18.55
CA VAL A 475 22.30 -22.53 -18.59
C VAL A 475 22.67 -22.07 -20.00
N LEU A 476 23.25 -20.88 -20.13
CA LEU A 476 23.95 -20.44 -21.34
C LEU A 476 25.41 -20.92 -21.20
N GLY A 477 25.80 -21.80 -22.12
CA GLY A 477 27.18 -22.21 -22.33
C GLY A 477 28.00 -21.12 -23.06
#